data_2e71956ae1962ebcb4e715047fc64279
#
_entry.id   2e71956ae1962ebcb4e715047fc64279
#
_cell.length_a   1.000
_cell.length_b   1.000
_cell.length_c   1.000
_cell.angle_alpha   90.00
_cell.angle_beta   90.00
_cell.angle_gamma   90.00
#
_symmetry.space_group_name_H-M   'P 1'
#
loop_
_entity.id
_entity.type
_entity.pdbx_description
1 polymer ?
#
loop_
_entity_poly.entity_id
_entity_poly.type
_entity_poly.pdbx_seq_one_letter_code
_entity_poly.pdbx_strand_id
1 'polypeptide(L)'
;MSNKPMLDGKKILVVDDEIDVLESVEGLLPRCDVVRAQNFEEAKKHLERESFDLCILDIMGVDGYELLNIANQNSVTAIMLTAHSLSVEDTVKSFKNGAAYYVPKEKISELPTYLNDVLEAKKENKGFLERWLDRFVGYYDTKFGQD
;
A
#
# COMPACT_ATOMS: atom_id res chain seq x y z
N MET A 1 15.11 -15.79 -20.77
CA MET A 1 14.89 -14.65 -19.89
C MET A 1 13.43 -14.60 -19.44
N SER A 2 13.26 -14.38 -18.20
CA SER A 2 11.92 -14.33 -17.67
C SER A 2 11.39 -12.91 -17.70
N ASN A 3 10.18 -12.75 -18.24
CA ASN A 3 9.47 -11.46 -18.21
C ASN A 3 8.36 -11.48 -17.18
N LYS A 4 8.45 -12.43 -16.25
CA LYS A 4 7.44 -12.53 -15.21
C LYS A 4 7.45 -11.26 -14.36
N PRO A 5 6.30 -10.58 -14.22
CA PRO A 5 6.22 -9.40 -13.35
C PRO A 5 6.57 -9.77 -11.91
N MET A 6 7.17 -8.83 -11.20
CA MET A 6 7.56 -9.04 -9.81
C MET A 6 6.36 -9.35 -8.92
N LEU A 7 5.18 -8.86 -9.32
CA LEU A 7 3.95 -9.08 -8.54
C LEU A 7 3.42 -10.50 -8.62
N ASP A 8 3.72 -11.24 -9.71
CA ASP A 8 3.11 -12.56 -9.91
C ASP A 8 3.43 -13.48 -8.74
N GLY A 9 2.39 -14.09 -8.19
CA GLY A 9 2.51 -15.04 -7.10
C GLY A 9 2.68 -14.42 -5.72
N LYS A 10 2.73 -13.11 -5.61
CA LYS A 10 2.88 -12.46 -4.30
C LYS A 10 1.63 -12.61 -3.47
N LYS A 11 1.81 -12.81 -2.17
CA LYS A 11 0.70 -12.90 -1.23
C LYS A 11 0.48 -11.54 -0.60
N ILE A 12 -0.72 -11.00 -0.78
CA ILE A 12 -1.03 -9.62 -0.43
C ILE A 12 -2.28 -9.57 0.43
N LEU A 13 -2.17 -8.92 1.59
CA LEU A 13 -3.33 -8.65 2.44
C LEU A 13 -3.86 -7.28 2.09
N VAL A 14 -5.16 -7.19 1.81
CA VAL A 14 -5.80 -5.89 1.60
C VAL A 14 -6.84 -5.67 2.69
N VAL A 15 -6.80 -4.49 3.32
CA VAL A 15 -7.65 -4.16 4.45
C VAL A 15 -8.39 -2.87 4.16
N ASP A 16 -9.72 -2.95 4.11
CA ASP A 16 -10.58 -1.79 3.90
C ASP A 16 -11.98 -2.17 4.34
N ASP A 17 -12.70 -1.25 4.97
CA ASP A 17 -14.06 -1.54 5.41
C ASP A 17 -15.07 -1.43 4.27
N GLU A 18 -14.63 -0.94 3.10
CA GLU A 18 -15.48 -0.86 1.90
C GLU A 18 -15.25 -2.08 1.01
N ILE A 19 -16.28 -2.89 0.84
CA ILE A 19 -16.18 -4.10 0.01
C ILE A 19 -15.79 -3.77 -1.42
N ASP A 20 -16.30 -2.65 -1.95
CA ASP A 20 -15.99 -2.24 -3.32
C ASP A 20 -14.49 -2.04 -3.53
N VAL A 21 -13.80 -1.50 -2.51
CA VAL A 21 -12.36 -1.31 -2.58
C VAL A 21 -11.64 -2.64 -2.60
N LEU A 22 -12.08 -3.58 -1.73
CA LEU A 22 -11.48 -4.91 -1.69
C LEU A 22 -11.62 -5.62 -3.03
N GLU A 23 -12.80 -5.53 -3.63
CA GLU A 23 -13.03 -6.14 -4.94
C GLU A 23 -12.20 -5.49 -6.03
N SER A 24 -12.07 -4.16 -5.99
CA SER A 24 -11.27 -3.44 -6.97
C SER A 24 -9.81 -3.85 -6.89
N VAL A 25 -9.27 -3.93 -5.69
CA VAL A 25 -7.87 -4.32 -5.50
C VAL A 25 -7.65 -5.74 -6.02
N GLU A 26 -8.55 -6.65 -5.65
CA GLU A 26 -8.42 -8.04 -6.09
C GLU A 26 -8.48 -8.14 -7.62
N GLY A 27 -9.38 -7.39 -8.24
CA GLY A 27 -9.50 -7.38 -9.70
C GLY A 27 -8.28 -6.82 -10.41
N LEU A 28 -7.54 -5.91 -9.74
CA LEU A 28 -6.33 -5.33 -10.31
C LEU A 28 -5.12 -6.25 -10.16
N LEU A 29 -5.22 -7.29 -9.34
CA LEU A 29 -4.10 -8.16 -9.00
C LEU A 29 -4.45 -9.64 -9.26
N PRO A 30 -4.83 -9.99 -10.50
CA PRO A 30 -5.35 -11.34 -10.76
C PRO A 30 -4.32 -12.46 -10.62
N ARG A 31 -3.03 -12.11 -10.64
CA ARG A 31 -1.97 -13.12 -10.52
C ARG A 31 -1.36 -13.16 -9.14
N CYS A 32 -1.96 -12.47 -8.19
CA CYS A 32 -1.51 -12.47 -6.81
C CYS A 32 -2.45 -13.29 -5.95
N ASP A 33 -1.94 -13.75 -4.82
CA ASP A 33 -2.76 -14.40 -3.81
C ASP A 33 -3.26 -13.31 -2.87
N VAL A 34 -4.48 -12.82 -3.11
CA VAL A 34 -5.04 -11.69 -2.35
C VAL A 34 -5.92 -12.20 -1.23
N VAL A 35 -5.63 -11.79 -0.01
CA VAL A 35 -6.41 -12.09 1.18
C VAL A 35 -7.08 -10.80 1.62
N ARG A 36 -8.38 -10.83 1.89
CA ARG A 36 -9.17 -9.66 2.28
C ARG A 36 -9.40 -9.62 3.78
N ALA A 37 -9.42 -8.42 4.33
CA ALA A 37 -9.89 -8.18 5.69
C ALA A 37 -10.70 -6.89 5.70
N GLN A 38 -11.83 -6.88 6.41
CA GLN A 38 -12.74 -5.74 6.41
C GLN A 38 -12.61 -4.89 7.66
N ASN A 39 -11.89 -5.35 8.66
CA ASN A 39 -11.78 -4.61 9.91
C ASN A 39 -10.43 -4.90 10.57
N PHE A 40 -10.16 -4.15 11.62
CA PHE A 40 -8.90 -4.24 12.34
C PHE A 40 -8.62 -5.63 12.87
N GLU A 41 -9.63 -6.25 13.49
CA GLU A 41 -9.42 -7.56 14.13
C GLU A 41 -9.06 -8.64 13.13
N GLU A 42 -9.75 -8.68 12.01
CA GLU A 42 -9.43 -9.65 10.96
C GLU A 42 -8.02 -9.44 10.44
N ALA A 43 -7.67 -8.18 10.15
CA ALA A 43 -6.36 -7.86 9.63
C ALA A 43 -5.26 -8.24 10.59
N LYS A 44 -5.45 -7.94 11.87
CA LYS A 44 -4.47 -8.25 12.90
C LYS A 44 -4.22 -9.76 12.95
N LYS A 45 -5.29 -10.56 12.93
CA LYS A 45 -5.16 -12.01 12.96
C LYS A 45 -4.36 -12.51 11.77
N HIS A 46 -4.65 -12.02 10.57
CA HIS A 46 -3.90 -12.41 9.39
C HIS A 46 -2.43 -12.05 9.51
N LEU A 47 -2.14 -10.83 9.93
CA LEU A 47 -0.76 -10.36 10.05
C LEU A 47 0.05 -11.15 11.06
N GLU A 48 -0.62 -11.65 12.11
CA GLU A 48 0.06 -12.39 13.17
C GLU A 48 0.21 -13.88 12.85
N ARG A 49 -0.63 -14.42 11.97
CA ARG A 49 -0.68 -15.86 11.72
C ARG A 49 -0.11 -16.30 10.38
N GLU A 50 0.02 -15.39 9.43
CA GLU A 50 0.44 -15.73 8.06
C GLU A 50 1.56 -14.80 7.63
N SER A 51 2.32 -15.25 6.65
CA SER A 51 3.35 -14.42 6.03
C SER A 51 2.77 -13.75 4.80
N PHE A 52 3.04 -12.47 4.62
CA PHE A 52 2.62 -11.71 3.45
C PHE A 52 3.81 -10.99 2.85
N ASP A 53 3.81 -10.87 1.53
CA ASP A 53 4.81 -10.07 0.84
C ASP A 53 4.51 -8.58 0.98
N LEU A 54 3.23 -8.23 0.92
CA LEU A 54 2.79 -6.85 1.00
C LEU A 54 1.45 -6.80 1.74
N CYS A 55 1.14 -5.64 2.34
CA CYS A 55 -0.22 -5.38 2.78
C CYS A 55 -0.63 -3.98 2.36
N ILE A 56 -1.91 -3.81 2.07
CA ILE A 56 -2.49 -2.54 1.65
C ILE A 56 -3.51 -2.16 2.70
N LEU A 57 -3.28 -1.03 3.37
CA LEU A 57 -4.03 -0.65 4.57
C LEU A 57 -4.77 0.66 4.35
N ASP A 58 -6.09 0.63 4.51
CA ASP A 58 -6.91 1.84 4.56
C ASP A 58 -6.54 2.62 5.82
N ILE A 59 -6.29 3.92 5.69
CA ILE A 59 -5.89 4.74 6.83
C ILE A 59 -7.04 4.90 7.82
N MET A 60 -8.23 5.24 7.31
CA MET A 60 -9.41 5.43 8.14
C MET A 60 -10.24 4.14 8.14
N GLY A 61 -11.16 4.04 9.05
CA GLY A 61 -12.10 2.93 9.02
C GLY A 61 -11.60 1.60 9.59
N VAL A 62 -10.31 1.34 9.51
CA VAL A 62 -9.73 0.09 10.01
C VAL A 62 -8.55 0.32 10.93
N ASP A 63 -8.35 1.56 11.38
CA ASP A 63 -7.21 1.94 12.22
C ASP A 63 -5.90 1.59 11.52
N GLY A 64 -5.73 2.17 10.32
CA GLY A 64 -4.62 1.82 9.45
C GLY A 64 -3.24 2.08 10.03
N TYR A 65 -3.07 3.13 10.84
CA TYR A 65 -1.76 3.42 11.43
C TYR A 65 -1.36 2.36 12.46
N GLU A 66 -2.33 1.86 13.22
CA GLU A 66 -2.02 0.79 14.16
C GLU A 66 -1.70 -0.51 13.42
N LEU A 67 -2.42 -0.78 12.32
CA LEU A 67 -2.12 -1.93 11.47
C LEU A 67 -0.74 -1.80 10.83
N LEU A 68 -0.34 -0.58 10.47
CA LEU A 68 1.00 -0.33 9.95
C LEU A 68 2.06 -0.74 10.98
N ASN A 69 1.85 -0.39 12.25
CA ASN A 69 2.72 -0.80 13.34
C ASN A 69 2.83 -2.32 13.40
N ILE A 70 1.68 -3.00 13.37
CA ILE A 70 1.65 -4.46 13.46
C ILE A 70 2.35 -5.09 12.24
N ALA A 71 2.12 -4.53 11.05
CA ALA A 71 2.78 -5.02 9.85
C ALA A 71 4.30 -4.91 9.97
N ASN A 72 4.77 -3.76 10.46
CA ASN A 72 6.22 -3.56 10.64
C ASN A 72 6.79 -4.55 11.65
N GLN A 73 6.06 -4.83 12.73
CA GLN A 73 6.50 -5.79 13.73
C GLN A 73 6.59 -7.20 13.17
N ASN A 74 5.81 -7.50 12.16
CA ASN A 74 5.80 -8.82 11.52
C ASN A 74 6.56 -8.84 10.19
N SER A 75 7.32 -7.80 9.91
CA SER A 75 8.17 -7.68 8.73
C SER A 75 7.38 -7.73 7.43
N VAL A 76 6.17 -7.19 7.43
CA VAL A 76 5.32 -7.09 6.24
C VAL A 76 5.42 -5.68 5.69
N THR A 77 5.75 -5.57 4.43
CA THR A 77 5.87 -4.27 3.74
C THR A 77 4.47 -3.70 3.51
N ALA A 78 4.24 -2.48 3.97
CA ALA A 78 2.89 -1.90 3.99
C ALA A 78 2.75 -0.70 3.08
N ILE A 79 1.63 -0.66 2.37
CA ILE A 79 1.22 0.45 1.52
C ILE A 79 -0.03 1.07 2.13
N MET A 80 -0.02 2.38 2.36
CA MET A 80 -1.18 3.07 2.91
C MET A 80 -2.11 3.54 1.79
N LEU A 81 -3.41 3.44 2.02
CA LEU A 81 -4.43 3.81 1.04
C LEU A 81 -5.36 4.82 1.69
N THR A 82 -5.61 5.95 1.04
CA THR A 82 -6.43 7.00 1.61
C THR A 82 -7.57 7.40 0.69
N ALA A 83 -8.76 7.60 1.29
CA ALA A 83 -9.94 8.05 0.58
C ALA A 83 -9.89 9.53 0.24
N HIS A 84 -9.08 10.28 0.95
CA HIS A 84 -9.02 11.72 0.76
C HIS A 84 -7.93 12.10 -0.22
N SER A 85 -8.00 13.33 -0.73
CA SER A 85 -6.92 13.87 -1.54
C SER A 85 -5.63 13.78 -0.76
N LEU A 86 -4.52 13.75 -1.47
CA LEU A 86 -3.21 13.71 -0.82
C LEU A 86 -3.10 14.81 0.22
N SER A 87 -2.77 14.41 1.43
CA SER A 87 -2.51 15.30 2.54
C SER A 87 -1.02 15.22 2.84
N VAL A 88 -0.36 16.38 2.92
CA VAL A 88 1.06 16.42 3.29
C VAL A 88 1.25 15.77 4.66
N GLU A 89 0.35 16.09 5.58
CA GLU A 89 0.42 15.58 6.94
C GLU A 89 0.35 14.06 6.98
N ASP A 90 -0.65 13.47 6.31
CA ASP A 90 -0.81 12.02 6.29
C ASP A 90 0.33 11.33 5.54
N THR A 91 0.83 11.96 4.48
CA THR A 91 1.96 11.42 3.73
C THR A 91 3.18 11.31 4.63
N VAL A 92 3.51 12.41 5.32
CA VAL A 92 4.67 12.44 6.21
C VAL A 92 4.50 11.43 7.32
N LYS A 93 3.30 11.39 7.93
CA LYS A 93 3.03 10.46 9.02
C LYS A 93 3.18 9.01 8.57
N SER A 94 2.68 8.68 7.38
CA SER A 94 2.77 7.32 6.86
C SER A 94 4.22 6.87 6.70
N PHE A 95 5.03 7.67 6.00
CA PHE A 95 6.42 7.30 5.78
C PHE A 95 7.24 7.32 7.06
N LYS A 96 6.96 8.27 7.93
CA LYS A 96 7.67 8.36 9.22
C LYS A 96 7.42 7.12 10.07
N ASN A 97 6.24 6.52 9.95
CA ASN A 97 5.88 5.33 10.71
C ASN A 97 6.17 4.03 9.96
N GLY A 98 6.92 4.11 8.88
CA GLY A 98 7.46 2.92 8.22
C GLY A 98 6.67 2.39 7.05
N ALA A 99 5.74 3.17 6.50
CA ALA A 99 5.05 2.75 5.29
C ALA A 99 6.02 2.77 4.11
N ALA A 100 5.82 1.83 3.18
CA ALA A 100 6.62 1.77 1.98
C ALA A 100 6.06 2.66 0.88
N TYR A 101 4.77 2.95 0.93
CA TYR A 101 4.10 3.73 -0.11
C TYR A 101 2.80 4.31 0.43
N TYR A 102 2.27 5.30 -0.30
CA TYR A 102 1.06 6.01 0.08
C TYR A 102 0.27 6.31 -1.20
N VAL A 103 -0.95 5.79 -1.30
CA VAL A 103 -1.75 5.86 -2.52
C VAL A 103 -3.11 6.47 -2.24
N PRO A 104 -3.48 7.56 -2.93
CA PRO A 104 -4.86 8.05 -2.83
C PRO A 104 -5.79 7.10 -3.60
N LYS A 105 -6.98 6.86 -3.06
CA LYS A 105 -7.92 5.93 -3.69
C LYS A 105 -8.32 6.34 -5.10
N GLU A 106 -8.27 7.65 -5.41
CA GLU A 106 -8.56 8.11 -6.76
C GLU A 106 -7.56 7.60 -7.79
N LYS A 107 -6.41 7.10 -7.34
CA LYS A 107 -5.35 6.56 -8.20
C LYS A 107 -5.28 5.03 -8.13
N ILE A 108 -6.28 4.39 -7.57
CA ILE A 108 -6.22 2.95 -7.29
C ILE A 108 -6.07 2.12 -8.57
N SER A 109 -6.54 2.63 -9.71
CA SER A 109 -6.42 1.89 -10.97
C SER A 109 -4.97 1.66 -11.38
N GLU A 110 -4.04 2.44 -10.84
CA GLU A 110 -2.61 2.31 -11.14
C GLU A 110 -1.88 1.51 -10.07
N LEU A 111 -2.62 0.83 -9.21
CA LEU A 111 -2.03 0.09 -8.10
C LEU A 111 -0.93 -0.89 -8.51
N PRO A 112 -1.09 -1.69 -9.58
CA PRO A 112 0.00 -2.60 -9.96
C PRO A 112 1.33 -1.88 -10.20
N THR A 113 1.29 -0.68 -10.80
CA THR A 113 2.50 0.11 -11.02
C THR A 113 3.13 0.51 -9.69
N TYR A 114 2.31 0.94 -8.74
CA TYR A 114 2.80 1.38 -7.43
C TYR A 114 3.40 0.22 -6.65
N LEU A 115 2.77 -0.95 -6.71
CA LEU A 115 3.30 -2.12 -6.02
C LEU A 115 4.62 -2.57 -6.64
N ASN A 116 4.76 -2.46 -7.96
CA ASN A 116 6.04 -2.72 -8.60
C ASN A 116 7.11 -1.73 -8.14
N ASP A 117 6.75 -0.45 -7.99
CA ASP A 117 7.70 0.54 -7.45
C ASP A 117 8.24 0.10 -6.10
N VAL A 118 7.37 -0.39 -5.23
CA VAL A 118 7.76 -0.85 -3.89
C VAL A 118 8.69 -2.05 -3.99
N LEU A 119 8.33 -3.02 -4.81
CA LEU A 119 9.15 -4.23 -4.95
C LEU A 119 10.51 -3.93 -5.56
N GLU A 120 10.56 -3.01 -6.53
CA GLU A 120 11.84 -2.59 -7.12
C GLU A 120 12.72 -1.88 -6.10
N ALA A 121 12.14 -0.96 -5.34
CA ALA A 121 12.89 -0.23 -4.32
C ALA A 121 13.46 -1.21 -3.29
N LYS A 122 12.66 -2.19 -2.90
CA LYS A 122 13.08 -3.20 -1.94
C LYS A 122 14.22 -4.04 -2.49
N LYS A 123 14.11 -4.46 -3.75
CA LYS A 123 15.12 -5.27 -4.40
C LYS A 123 16.43 -4.50 -4.57
N GLU A 124 16.33 -3.23 -4.92
CA GLU A 124 17.49 -2.38 -5.17
C GLU A 124 18.02 -1.70 -3.91
N ASN A 125 17.36 -1.94 -2.77
CA ASN A 125 17.73 -1.35 -1.51
C ASN A 125 17.68 0.19 -1.56
N LYS A 126 16.70 0.73 -2.26
CA LYS A 126 16.47 2.17 -2.34
C LYS A 126 15.43 2.60 -1.33
N GLY A 127 15.48 3.89 -0.94
CA GLY A 127 14.50 4.44 -0.02
C GLY A 127 13.10 4.47 -0.61
N PHE A 128 12.11 4.07 0.16
CA PHE A 128 10.73 4.07 -0.30
C PHE A 128 10.20 5.47 -0.57
N LEU A 129 10.50 6.41 0.32
CA LEU A 129 10.05 7.79 0.14
C LEU A 129 10.62 8.39 -1.14
N GLU A 130 11.89 8.14 -1.41
CA GLU A 130 12.53 8.64 -2.61
C GLU A 130 11.83 8.10 -3.86
N ARG A 131 11.56 6.80 -3.87
CA ARG A 131 10.87 6.18 -5.01
C ARG A 131 9.47 6.76 -5.18
N TRP A 132 8.77 6.94 -4.07
CA TRP A 132 7.42 7.51 -4.09
C TRP A 132 7.44 8.94 -4.62
N LEU A 133 8.41 9.74 -4.18
CA LEU A 133 8.53 11.13 -4.64
C LEU A 133 8.75 11.18 -6.16
N ASP A 134 9.59 10.29 -6.68
CA ASP A 134 9.81 10.24 -8.13
C ASP A 134 8.51 10.01 -8.89
N ARG A 135 7.65 9.14 -8.36
CA ARG A 135 6.38 8.81 -9.01
C ARG A 135 5.36 9.92 -8.87
N PHE A 136 5.30 10.56 -7.71
CA PHE A 136 4.23 11.49 -7.37
C PHE A 136 4.61 12.97 -7.44
N VAL A 137 5.82 13.32 -7.82
CA VAL A 137 6.26 14.71 -7.77
C VAL A 137 5.35 15.61 -8.61
N GLY A 138 4.99 15.18 -9.82
CA GLY A 138 4.10 15.96 -10.67
C GLY A 138 2.70 16.11 -10.09
N TYR A 139 2.20 15.03 -9.50
CA TYR A 139 0.89 15.04 -8.87
C TYR A 139 0.87 15.99 -7.67
N TYR A 140 1.92 15.96 -6.87
CA TYR A 140 2.04 16.86 -5.71
C TYR A 140 2.13 18.31 -6.14
N ASP A 141 2.87 18.59 -7.18
CA ASP A 141 2.96 19.95 -7.70
C ASP A 141 1.59 20.47 -8.15
N THR A 142 0.81 19.59 -8.78
CA THR A 142 -0.53 19.97 -9.21
C THR A 142 -1.46 20.24 -8.03
N LYS A 143 -1.34 19.43 -6.96
CA LYS A 143 -2.24 19.53 -5.81
C LYS A 143 -1.80 20.57 -4.79
N PHE A 144 -0.50 20.70 -4.56
CA PHE A 144 0.03 21.48 -3.44
C PHE A 144 1.07 22.52 -3.82
N GLY A 145 1.69 22.39 -4.97
CA GLY A 145 2.78 23.28 -5.37
C GLY A 145 2.30 24.55 -6.03
N GLN A 146 1.03 24.67 -6.27
CA GLN A 146 0.49 25.86 -6.91
C GLN A 146 0.15 26.90 -5.88
N ASP A 147 0.49 28.06 -6.14
CA ASP A 147 0.12 29.11 -5.27
C ASP A 147 -1.09 29.77 -5.59
#